data_e5c0cf85a609aa8a413bd9b2cf9d4f5e
#
_entry.id   e5c0cf85a609aa8a413bd9b2cf9d4f5e
#
_cell.length_a   1.000
_cell.length_b   1.000
_cell.length_c   1.000
_cell.angle_alpha   90.00
_cell.angle_beta   90.00
_cell.angle_gamma   90.00
#
_symmetry.space_group_name_H-M   'P 1'
#
loop_
_entity.id
_entity.type
_entity.pdbx_description
1 polymer ?
#
loop_
_entity_poly.entity_id
_entity_poly.type
_entity_poly.pdbx_seq_one_letter_code
_entity_poly.pdbx_strand_id
1 'polypeptide(L)'
;MSKVVSKEVKDVLSMEEILKISGLDMMEGILKGIYPAAPIANILNYKVHAVGKGRVVFRGTPNLEARNPMGTIHGGWYGTILDSAMACAVMTTLPAGKIQTTLEFKVNIIRSIPIGVTVDAIGIVEHSGKSTGVAVGSLVDIKTGKLYASSSTTCIIMTPEQK
;
A
#
# COMPACT_ATOMS: atom_id res chain seq x y z
N MET A 1 -6.43 -17.00 -12.47
CA MET A 1 -5.40 -17.42 -11.51
C MET A 1 -5.87 -17.02 -10.11
N SER A 2 -5.95 -17.97 -9.18
CA SER A 2 -6.29 -17.69 -7.78
C SER A 2 -5.17 -16.85 -7.18
N LYS A 3 -5.51 -15.72 -6.58
CA LYS A 3 -4.54 -14.88 -5.89
C LYS A 3 -3.96 -15.65 -4.71
N VAL A 4 -2.64 -15.64 -4.57
CA VAL A 4 -1.98 -16.17 -3.39
C VAL A 4 -2.29 -15.23 -2.24
N VAL A 5 -3.07 -15.74 -1.28
CA VAL A 5 -3.47 -15.01 -0.06
C VAL A 5 -2.80 -15.71 1.10
N SER A 6 -2.01 -14.96 1.86
CA SER A 6 -1.42 -15.47 3.09
C SER A 6 -2.52 -15.80 4.10
N LYS A 7 -2.57 -17.04 4.56
CA LYS A 7 -3.51 -17.52 5.59
C LYS A 7 -2.81 -17.75 6.93
N GLU A 8 -1.51 -18.02 6.90
CA GLU A 8 -0.66 -18.26 8.06
C GLU A 8 0.62 -17.43 7.94
N VAL A 9 1.33 -17.21 9.03
CA VAL A 9 2.58 -16.43 9.05
C VAL A 9 3.62 -17.01 8.08
N LYS A 10 3.67 -18.34 7.95
CA LYS A 10 4.59 -19.02 7.00
C LYS A 10 4.31 -18.74 5.52
N ASP A 11 3.12 -18.24 5.20
CA ASP A 11 2.76 -17.88 3.82
C ASP A 11 3.27 -16.50 3.41
N VAL A 12 3.76 -15.70 4.38
CA VAL A 12 4.37 -14.39 4.13
C VAL A 12 5.85 -14.62 3.80
N LEU A 13 6.38 -13.87 2.82
CA LEU A 13 7.80 -13.95 2.50
C LEU A 13 8.66 -13.67 3.74
N SER A 14 9.65 -14.50 3.96
CA SER A 14 10.66 -14.30 5.01
C SER A 14 11.52 -13.06 4.69
N MET A 15 12.17 -12.50 5.71
CA MET A 15 13.09 -11.37 5.52
C MET A 15 14.23 -11.73 4.55
N GLU A 16 14.74 -12.96 4.62
CA GLU A 16 15.80 -13.44 3.73
C GLU A 16 15.35 -13.46 2.26
N GLU A 17 14.11 -13.89 1.98
CA GLU A 17 13.53 -13.87 0.63
C GLU A 17 13.32 -12.45 0.13
N ILE A 18 12.78 -11.57 0.98
CA ILE A 18 12.55 -10.16 0.67
C ILE A 18 13.85 -9.46 0.27
N LEU A 19 14.95 -9.70 0.99
CA LEU A 19 16.24 -9.07 0.74
C LEU A 19 16.90 -9.51 -0.57
N LYS A 20 16.50 -10.65 -1.15
CA LYS A 20 17.00 -11.13 -2.44
C LYS A 20 16.31 -10.48 -3.65
N ILE A 21 15.23 -9.75 -3.44
CA ILE A 21 14.35 -9.22 -4.49
C ILE A 21 14.41 -7.69 -4.47
N SER A 22 14.43 -7.03 -5.63
CA SER A 22 14.22 -5.58 -5.66
C SER A 22 12.78 -5.24 -5.26
N GLY A 23 12.56 -4.06 -4.68
CA GLY A 23 11.22 -3.66 -4.30
C GLY A 23 10.25 -3.56 -5.48
N LEU A 24 10.74 -3.23 -6.68
CA LEU A 24 9.93 -3.21 -7.90
C LEU A 24 9.51 -4.64 -8.30
N ASP A 25 10.44 -5.58 -8.37
CA ASP A 25 10.16 -6.97 -8.73
C ASP A 25 9.20 -7.61 -7.71
N MET A 26 9.37 -7.30 -6.42
CA MET A 26 8.47 -7.76 -5.35
C MET A 26 7.04 -7.27 -5.59
N MET A 27 6.85 -5.98 -5.84
CA MET A 27 5.53 -5.41 -6.07
C MET A 27 4.88 -5.90 -7.37
N GLU A 28 5.66 -6.06 -8.43
CA GLU A 28 5.18 -6.70 -9.66
C GLU A 28 4.80 -8.17 -9.46
N GLY A 29 5.60 -8.91 -8.65
CA GLY A 29 5.31 -10.29 -8.29
C GLY A 29 4.00 -10.41 -7.50
N ILE A 30 3.71 -9.50 -6.57
CA ILE A 30 2.43 -9.43 -5.85
C ILE A 30 1.28 -9.12 -6.83
N LEU A 31 1.45 -8.17 -7.74
CA LEU A 31 0.45 -7.83 -8.76
C LEU A 31 0.11 -9.03 -9.66
N LYS A 32 1.11 -9.79 -10.05
CA LYS A 32 0.99 -11.01 -10.90
C LYS A 32 0.52 -12.25 -10.12
N GLY A 33 0.45 -12.18 -8.78
CA GLY A 33 0.09 -13.31 -7.91
C GLY A 33 1.19 -14.37 -7.76
N ILE A 34 2.44 -13.99 -8.01
CA ILE A 34 3.64 -14.82 -7.77
C ILE A 34 3.99 -14.80 -6.28
N TYR A 35 3.93 -13.62 -5.67
CA TYR A 35 4.15 -13.43 -4.23
C TYR A 35 2.83 -13.15 -3.51
N PRO A 36 2.73 -13.53 -2.23
CA PRO A 36 1.56 -13.28 -1.43
C PRO A 36 1.37 -11.78 -1.15
N ALA A 37 0.10 -11.33 -1.17
CA ALA A 37 -0.25 -10.01 -0.70
C ALA A 37 -0.30 -9.95 0.82
N ALA A 38 -0.13 -8.75 1.40
CA ALA A 38 -0.26 -8.54 2.83
C ALA A 38 -1.66 -8.94 3.34
N PRO A 39 -1.77 -9.72 4.43
CA PRO A 39 -3.07 -10.19 4.95
C PRO A 39 -4.08 -9.08 5.21
N ILE A 40 -3.64 -7.91 5.69
CA ILE A 40 -4.49 -6.75 5.96
C ILE A 40 -5.25 -6.27 4.73
N ALA A 41 -4.67 -6.40 3.55
CA ALA A 41 -5.30 -5.99 2.29
C ALA A 41 -6.56 -6.82 1.99
N ASN A 42 -6.56 -8.11 2.36
CA ASN A 42 -7.73 -8.96 2.24
C ASN A 42 -8.82 -8.57 3.23
N ILE A 43 -8.45 -8.37 4.50
CA ILE A 43 -9.39 -8.01 5.57
C ILE A 43 -10.13 -6.71 5.20
N LEU A 44 -9.41 -5.75 4.65
CA LEU A 44 -9.94 -4.42 4.33
C LEU A 44 -10.39 -4.28 2.85
N ASN A 45 -10.45 -5.39 2.12
CA ASN A 45 -10.97 -5.49 0.76
C ASN A 45 -10.32 -4.51 -0.23
N TYR A 46 -8.99 -4.50 -0.27
CA TYR A 46 -8.23 -3.79 -1.29
C TYR A 46 -7.08 -4.65 -1.83
N LYS A 47 -6.51 -4.28 -2.97
CA LYS A 47 -5.45 -5.05 -3.63
C LYS A 47 -4.57 -4.15 -4.48
N VAL A 48 -3.34 -4.60 -4.76
CA VAL A 48 -2.48 -3.99 -5.78
C VAL A 48 -3.20 -4.02 -7.12
N HIS A 49 -3.26 -2.89 -7.81
CA HIS A 49 -3.92 -2.73 -9.11
C HIS A 49 -2.95 -2.34 -10.22
N ALA A 50 -1.97 -1.47 -9.92
CA ALA A 50 -0.93 -1.09 -10.86
C ALA A 50 0.38 -0.82 -10.12
N VAL A 51 1.50 -1.14 -10.75
CA VAL A 51 2.85 -0.95 -10.23
C VAL A 51 3.73 -0.31 -11.29
N GLY A 52 4.53 0.65 -10.89
CA GLY A 52 5.61 1.24 -11.64
C GLY A 52 6.64 1.79 -10.66
N LYS A 53 7.86 2.03 -11.13
CA LYS A 53 8.93 2.58 -10.28
C LYS A 53 8.52 3.96 -9.73
N GLY A 54 8.48 4.09 -8.42
CA GLY A 54 8.04 5.30 -7.72
C GLY A 54 6.53 5.52 -7.70
N ARG A 55 5.72 4.59 -8.22
CA ARG A 55 4.27 4.72 -8.26
C ARG A 55 3.57 3.38 -8.05
N VAL A 56 2.66 3.33 -7.09
CA VAL A 56 1.82 2.14 -6.85
C VAL A 56 0.37 2.57 -6.71
N VAL A 57 -0.55 1.76 -7.26
CA VAL A 57 -1.98 1.94 -7.10
C VAL A 57 -2.56 0.72 -6.40
N PHE A 58 -3.26 0.96 -5.31
CA PHE A 58 -4.13 -0.03 -4.70
C PHE A 58 -5.58 0.31 -5.03
N ARG A 59 -6.37 -0.68 -5.38
CA ARG A 59 -7.81 -0.55 -5.64
C ARG A 59 -8.59 -1.27 -4.57
N GLY A 60 -9.59 -0.60 -3.99
CA GLY A 60 -10.43 -1.17 -2.95
C GLY A 60 -11.87 -0.67 -2.98
N THR A 61 -12.74 -1.48 -2.38
CA THR A 61 -14.14 -1.11 -2.11
C THR A 61 -14.38 -1.40 -0.64
N PRO A 62 -14.50 -0.36 0.21
CA PRO A 62 -14.72 -0.59 1.64
C PRO A 62 -16.04 -1.32 1.87
N ASN A 63 -15.98 -2.37 2.68
CA ASN A 63 -17.11 -3.22 3.04
C ASN A 63 -17.73 -2.83 4.39
N LEU A 64 -18.61 -3.68 4.93
CA LEU A 64 -19.30 -3.41 6.20
C LEU A 64 -18.32 -3.28 7.37
N GLU A 65 -17.28 -4.14 7.40
CA GLU A 65 -16.27 -4.19 8.47
C GLU A 65 -15.40 -2.92 8.52
N ALA A 66 -15.39 -2.14 7.44
CA ALA A 66 -14.66 -0.88 7.37
C ALA A 66 -15.45 0.33 7.92
N ARG A 67 -16.61 0.13 8.55
CA ARG A 67 -17.48 1.23 9.01
C ARG A 67 -17.23 1.61 10.46
N ASN A 68 -17.53 2.86 10.75
CA ASN A 68 -17.62 3.38 12.11
C ASN A 68 -19.08 3.26 12.66
N PRO A 69 -19.32 3.56 13.94
CA PRO A 69 -20.69 3.50 14.52
C PRO A 69 -21.72 4.40 13.84
N MET A 70 -21.30 5.43 13.13
CA MET A 70 -22.22 6.31 12.35
C MET A 70 -22.60 5.72 10.99
N GLY A 71 -22.07 4.53 10.63
CA GLY A 71 -22.32 3.87 9.36
C GLY A 71 -21.49 4.40 8.18
N THR A 72 -20.63 5.41 8.40
CA THR A 72 -19.70 5.89 7.39
C THR A 72 -18.39 5.08 7.39
N ILE A 73 -17.55 5.22 6.35
CA ILE A 73 -16.28 4.53 6.31
C ILE A 73 -15.36 5.10 7.40
N HIS A 74 -14.79 4.21 8.23
CA HIS A 74 -13.89 4.57 9.30
C HIS A 74 -12.59 5.19 8.75
N GLY A 75 -12.09 6.24 9.40
CA GLY A 75 -10.86 6.94 8.99
C GLY A 75 -9.63 6.02 8.89
N GLY A 76 -9.57 4.98 9.72
CA GLY A 76 -8.52 3.96 9.68
C GLY A 76 -8.44 3.22 8.35
N TRP A 77 -9.57 2.99 7.65
CA TRP A 77 -9.56 2.37 6.34
C TRP A 77 -8.83 3.25 5.30
N TYR A 78 -9.13 4.58 5.31
CA TYR A 78 -8.41 5.55 4.45
C TYR A 78 -6.91 5.54 4.74
N GLY A 79 -6.55 5.55 6.03
CA GLY A 79 -5.15 5.52 6.46
C GLY A 79 -4.43 4.28 5.95
N THR A 80 -5.00 3.10 6.15
CA THR A 80 -4.36 1.83 5.81
C THR A 80 -4.14 1.65 4.31
N ILE A 81 -5.13 1.97 3.46
CA ILE A 81 -4.96 1.83 2.01
C ILE A 81 -4.00 2.88 1.45
N LEU A 82 -3.98 4.11 2.00
CA LEU A 82 -3.07 5.17 1.59
C LEU A 82 -1.63 4.90 2.06
N ASP A 83 -1.44 4.42 3.30
CA ASP A 83 -0.13 3.97 3.79
C ASP A 83 0.42 2.87 2.87
N SER A 84 -0.38 1.85 2.57
CA SER A 84 0.02 0.78 1.65
C SER A 84 0.46 1.32 0.29
N ALA A 85 -0.29 2.26 -0.29
CA ALA A 85 0.03 2.83 -1.60
C ALA A 85 1.33 3.63 -1.59
N MET A 86 1.51 4.50 -0.59
CA MET A 86 2.68 5.37 -0.48
C MET A 86 3.94 4.59 -0.10
N ALA A 87 3.86 3.74 0.93
CA ALA A 87 5.00 2.94 1.38
C ALA A 87 5.47 1.95 0.30
N CYS A 88 4.52 1.30 -0.41
CA CYS A 88 4.87 0.44 -1.54
C CYS A 88 5.44 1.23 -2.73
N ALA A 89 5.01 2.47 -2.96
CA ALA A 89 5.65 3.32 -3.96
C ALA A 89 7.12 3.58 -3.63
N VAL A 90 7.44 3.91 -2.37
CA VAL A 90 8.85 4.03 -1.90
C VAL A 90 9.58 2.70 -2.08
N MET A 91 8.99 1.57 -1.70
CA MET A 91 9.59 0.24 -1.87
C MET A 91 10.03 -0.02 -3.31
N THR A 92 9.23 0.36 -4.32
CA THR A 92 9.57 0.13 -5.74
C THR A 92 10.85 0.84 -6.19
N THR A 93 11.37 1.78 -5.42
CA THR A 93 12.64 2.49 -5.71
C THR A 93 13.88 1.81 -5.14
N LEU A 94 13.69 0.81 -4.27
CA LEU A 94 14.76 0.17 -3.52
C LEU A 94 15.37 -1.01 -4.29
N PRO A 95 16.72 -1.12 -4.35
CA PRO A 95 17.38 -2.32 -4.84
C PRO A 95 17.22 -3.47 -3.84
N ALA A 96 17.56 -4.69 -4.29
CA ALA A 96 17.72 -5.83 -3.39
C ALA A 96 18.68 -5.49 -2.24
N GLY A 97 18.47 -6.11 -1.08
CA GLY A 97 19.23 -5.86 0.15
C GLY A 97 18.74 -4.67 0.97
N LYS A 98 17.73 -3.94 0.51
CA LYS A 98 17.13 -2.82 1.26
C LYS A 98 15.65 -3.06 1.52
N ILE A 99 15.23 -2.56 2.69
CA ILE A 99 13.82 -2.50 3.09
C ILE A 99 13.46 -1.08 3.51
N GLN A 100 12.19 -0.82 3.61
CA GLN A 100 11.66 0.40 4.21
C GLN A 100 10.57 0.08 5.23
N THR A 101 10.33 1.01 6.15
CA THR A 101 9.13 1.03 6.97
C THR A 101 8.65 2.47 7.18
N THR A 102 7.34 2.62 7.31
CA THR A 102 6.70 3.92 7.57
C THR A 102 7.10 4.43 8.95
N LEU A 103 7.58 5.66 9.02
CA LEU A 103 7.82 6.38 10.27
C LEU A 103 6.59 7.17 10.70
N GLU A 104 5.95 7.83 9.74
CA GLU A 104 4.74 8.60 9.95
C GLU A 104 3.95 8.70 8.64
N PHE A 105 2.66 8.91 8.76
CA PHE A 105 1.84 9.37 7.65
C PHE A 105 0.72 10.28 8.15
N LYS A 106 0.35 11.23 7.31
CA LYS A 106 -0.75 12.15 7.55
C LYS A 106 -1.82 11.94 6.48
N VAL A 107 -3.09 11.89 6.89
CA VAL A 107 -4.25 11.78 5.99
C VAL A 107 -5.19 12.95 6.22
N ASN A 108 -5.57 13.62 5.14
CA ASN A 108 -6.65 14.60 5.11
C ASN A 108 -7.86 13.95 4.43
N ILE A 109 -8.88 13.58 5.21
CA ILE A 109 -10.14 13.06 4.70
C ILE A 109 -11.00 14.25 4.27
N ILE A 110 -11.23 14.37 2.97
CA ILE A 110 -11.93 15.49 2.36
C ILE A 110 -13.43 15.19 2.26
N ARG A 111 -13.77 13.93 1.99
CA ARG A 111 -15.15 13.47 1.80
C ARG A 111 -15.34 12.04 2.28
N SER A 112 -16.54 11.70 2.71
CA SER A 112 -16.92 10.31 2.95
C SER A 112 -17.06 9.56 1.62
N ILE A 113 -16.53 8.33 1.56
CA ILE A 113 -16.74 7.42 0.43
C ILE A 113 -18.15 6.85 0.55
N PRO A 114 -19.02 6.96 -0.47
CA PRO A 114 -20.32 6.31 -0.45
C PRO A 114 -20.19 4.79 -0.46
N ILE A 115 -21.23 4.12 0.04
CA ILE A 115 -21.27 2.65 0.08
C ILE A 115 -21.17 2.08 -1.34
N GLY A 116 -20.34 1.03 -1.50
CA GLY A 116 -20.17 0.34 -2.78
C GLY A 116 -19.32 1.07 -3.82
N VAL A 117 -18.79 2.25 -3.48
CA VAL A 117 -17.88 2.98 -4.38
C VAL A 117 -16.49 2.33 -4.32
N THR A 118 -15.97 2.01 -5.48
CA THR A 118 -14.60 1.54 -5.66
C THR A 118 -13.67 2.73 -5.87
N VAL A 119 -12.54 2.71 -5.18
CA VAL A 119 -11.55 3.80 -5.20
C VAL A 119 -10.15 3.28 -5.53
N ASP A 120 -9.33 4.16 -6.08
CA ASP A 120 -7.89 3.97 -6.23
C ASP A 120 -7.13 4.83 -5.22
N ALA A 121 -6.29 4.18 -4.41
CA ALA A 121 -5.26 4.82 -3.61
C ALA A 121 -3.99 4.85 -4.44
N ILE A 122 -3.55 6.04 -4.82
CA ILE A 122 -2.40 6.29 -5.68
C ILE A 122 -1.27 6.85 -4.83
N GLY A 123 -0.19 6.09 -4.67
CA GLY A 123 1.04 6.54 -4.03
C GLY A 123 2.08 6.96 -5.08
N ILE A 124 2.71 8.10 -4.88
CA ILE A 124 3.75 8.65 -5.76
C ILE A 124 4.93 9.12 -4.91
N VAL A 125 6.13 8.65 -5.24
CA VAL A 125 7.37 9.05 -4.57
C VAL A 125 7.75 10.47 -4.99
N GLU A 126 8.02 11.31 -4.00
CA GLU A 126 8.61 12.65 -4.19
C GLU A 126 10.12 12.63 -3.98
N HIS A 127 10.59 11.78 -3.03
CA HIS A 127 12.01 11.62 -2.74
C HIS A 127 12.31 10.18 -2.33
N SER A 128 13.45 9.65 -2.80
CA SER A 128 14.01 8.38 -2.32
C SER A 128 15.52 8.51 -2.24
N GLY A 129 16.03 8.56 -1.02
CA GLY A 129 17.44 8.74 -0.71
C GLY A 129 18.11 7.50 -0.12
N LYS A 130 19.22 7.73 0.61
CA LYS A 130 19.99 6.65 1.25
C LYS A 130 19.25 6.08 2.46
N SER A 131 18.61 6.96 3.26
CA SER A 131 18.05 6.65 4.58
C SER A 131 16.55 6.96 4.69
N THR A 132 15.99 7.77 3.79
CA THR A 132 14.60 8.20 3.84
C THR A 132 13.96 8.17 2.45
N GLY A 133 12.67 7.85 2.43
CA GLY A 133 11.80 7.99 1.28
C GLY A 133 10.57 8.81 1.66
N VAL A 134 10.16 9.73 0.79
CA VAL A 134 8.96 10.56 0.96
C VAL A 134 8.02 10.30 -0.20
N ALA A 135 6.75 10.12 0.12
CA ALA A 135 5.71 9.93 -0.89
C ALA A 135 4.44 10.69 -0.53
N VAL A 136 3.68 11.03 -1.56
CA VAL A 136 2.33 11.57 -1.43
C VAL A 136 1.30 10.56 -1.92
N GLY A 137 0.08 10.67 -1.41
CA GLY A 137 -1.02 9.77 -1.76
C GLY A 137 -2.31 10.51 -2.04
N SER A 138 -3.11 9.97 -2.92
CA SER A 138 -4.48 10.42 -3.19
C SER A 138 -5.42 9.23 -3.27
N LEU A 139 -6.65 9.41 -2.75
CA LEU A 139 -7.72 8.42 -2.82
C LEU A 139 -8.83 8.96 -3.70
N VAL A 140 -9.05 8.33 -4.84
CA VAL A 140 -9.95 8.83 -5.88
C VAL A 140 -10.98 7.79 -6.32
N ASP A 141 -12.17 8.24 -6.68
CA ASP A 141 -13.21 7.42 -7.30
C ASP A 141 -12.76 6.97 -8.70
N ILE A 142 -12.85 5.68 -9.00
CA ILE A 142 -12.40 5.14 -10.29
C ILE A 142 -13.27 5.55 -11.47
N LYS A 143 -14.52 5.97 -11.24
CA LYS A 143 -15.48 6.34 -12.28
C LYS A 143 -15.49 7.83 -12.56
N THR A 144 -15.41 8.63 -11.49
CA THR A 144 -15.62 10.08 -11.56
C THR A 144 -14.33 10.88 -11.38
N GLY A 145 -13.24 10.25 -10.89
CA GLY A 145 -12.00 10.92 -10.51
C GLY A 145 -12.13 11.79 -9.24
N LYS A 146 -13.26 11.73 -8.53
CA LYS A 146 -13.52 12.54 -7.34
C LYS A 146 -12.55 12.20 -6.23
N LEU A 147 -11.86 13.21 -5.70
CA LEU A 147 -10.91 13.07 -4.60
C LEU A 147 -11.64 12.90 -3.27
N TYR A 148 -11.33 11.83 -2.53
CA TYR A 148 -11.85 11.56 -1.19
C TYR A 148 -10.85 11.88 -0.08
N ALA A 149 -9.56 11.65 -0.31
CA ALA A 149 -8.52 11.97 0.65
C ALA A 149 -7.20 12.29 -0.05
N SER A 150 -6.37 13.08 0.60
CA SER A 150 -4.96 13.29 0.27
C SER A 150 -4.08 12.91 1.46
N SER A 151 -2.83 12.53 1.21
CA SER A 151 -1.91 12.05 2.25
C SER A 151 -0.46 12.30 1.88
N SER A 152 0.40 12.24 2.89
CA SER A 152 1.85 12.22 2.76
C SER A 152 2.45 11.24 3.75
N THR A 153 3.64 10.71 3.47
CA THR A 153 4.37 9.80 4.36
C THR A 153 5.86 10.00 4.28
N THR A 154 6.54 9.71 5.39
CA THR A 154 7.99 9.53 5.45
C THR A 154 8.30 8.10 5.86
N CYS A 155 9.12 7.42 5.06
CA CYS A 155 9.63 6.09 5.35
C CYS A 155 11.12 6.15 5.70
N ILE A 156 11.56 5.32 6.64
CA ILE A 156 12.99 5.04 6.84
C ILE A 156 13.40 3.91 5.91
N ILE A 157 14.55 4.06 5.26
CA ILE A 157 15.17 3.04 4.42
C ILE A 157 16.34 2.43 5.19
N MET A 158 16.37 1.10 5.26
CA MET A 158 17.33 0.35 6.05
C MET A 158 18.00 -0.73 5.22
N THR A 159 19.23 -1.07 5.60
CA THR A 159 19.94 -2.28 5.16
C THR A 159 20.05 -3.17 6.40
N PRO A 160 19.19 -4.20 6.57
CA PRO A 160 19.27 -5.09 7.72
C PRO A 160 20.63 -5.81 7.74
N GLU A 161 21.22 -5.97 8.93
CA GLU A 161 22.38 -6.82 9.12
C GLU A 161 21.97 -8.27 8.87
N GLN A 162 22.70 -8.98 8.01
CA GLN A 162 22.55 -10.42 7.87
C GLN A 162 23.16 -11.06 9.13
N LYS A 163 22.29 -11.62 9.98
CA LYS A 163 22.72 -12.41 11.14
C LYS A 163 23.14 -13.80 10.71
#